data_93d3298dce71fb48cf5a32370ff76a11
#
_entry.id   93d3298dce71fb48cf5a32370ff76a11
#
_cell.length_a   1.000
_cell.length_b   1.000
_cell.length_c   1.000
_cell.angle_alpha   90.00
_cell.angle_beta   90.00
_cell.angle_gamma   90.00
#
_symmetry.space_group_name_H-M   'P 1'
#
loop_
_entity.id
_entity.type
_entity.pdbx_description
1 polymer ?
#
loop_
_entity_poly.entity_id
_entity_poly.type
_entity_poly.pdbx_seq_one_letter_code
_entity_poly.pdbx_strand_id
1 'polypeptide(L)'
;SMTSPAFEAFSRATSGTGASVVETPSRIAVFGGALSTPSEVAAGGAPKSRRDAFVRWIASNHSAISRLLLLPESYDDWNDFSTYSDLLRFEEDLGYVTSVVVIFLEAPGSIAELGAFSQIATLNQQLVLVVLDTHHPKKSFISLGPLRQLEGEGRSSVCVVPDRAIEQFEEDVELVLAAVEERLSAVRSRRTLDPLDRKHQ
;
A
#
# COMPACT_ATOMS: atom_id res chain seq x y z
N SER A 1 18.46 35.04 10.91
CA SER A 1 18.38 33.59 10.67
C SER A 1 19.57 33.24 9.79
N MET A 2 20.52 32.48 10.35
CA MET A 2 21.70 31.99 9.61
C MET A 2 21.30 30.71 8.94
N THR A 3 21.12 30.70 7.64
CA THR A 3 20.98 29.51 6.85
C THR A 3 22.30 28.73 6.85
N SER A 4 22.23 27.41 7.03
CA SER A 4 23.41 26.54 7.03
C SER A 4 24.12 26.62 5.66
N PRO A 5 25.48 26.65 5.62
CA PRO A 5 26.24 26.60 4.36
C PRO A 5 25.87 25.41 3.47
N ALA A 6 25.47 24.27 4.06
CA ALA A 6 24.97 23.09 3.34
C ALA A 6 23.64 23.37 2.65
N PHE A 7 22.74 24.12 3.26
CA PHE A 7 21.45 24.52 2.67
C PHE A 7 21.66 25.49 1.49
N GLU A 8 22.60 26.42 1.60
CA GLU A 8 22.92 27.34 0.49
C GLU A 8 23.60 26.63 -0.68
N ALA A 9 24.45 25.63 -0.40
CA ALA A 9 25.05 24.81 -1.43
C ALA A 9 24.00 23.93 -2.15
N PHE A 10 23.08 23.34 -1.41
CA PHE A 10 21.95 22.59 -1.94
C PHE A 10 21.03 23.48 -2.77
N SER A 11 20.64 24.64 -2.24
CA SER A 11 19.78 25.61 -2.95
C SER A 11 20.43 26.10 -4.25
N ARG A 12 21.75 26.32 -4.27
CA ARG A 12 22.48 26.68 -5.49
C ARG A 12 22.58 25.52 -6.49
N ALA A 13 22.73 24.30 -6.03
CA ALA A 13 22.79 23.11 -6.87
C ALA A 13 21.42 22.79 -7.52
N THR A 14 20.31 23.12 -6.82
CA THR A 14 18.94 22.86 -7.29
C THR A 14 18.28 24.03 -8.01
N SER A 15 18.84 25.24 -7.97
CA SER A 15 18.30 26.41 -8.66
C SER A 15 18.67 26.50 -10.17
N GLY A 16 19.42 25.53 -10.69
CA GLY A 16 19.71 25.40 -12.12
C GLY A 16 18.59 24.68 -12.88
N THR A 17 18.24 25.18 -14.03
CA THR A 17 17.36 24.53 -15.02
C THR A 17 17.95 23.17 -15.41
N GLY A 18 17.49 22.09 -14.78
CA GLY A 18 17.99 20.74 -15.06
C GLY A 18 18.05 19.79 -13.87
N ALA A 19 17.63 20.20 -12.68
CA ALA A 19 17.46 19.26 -11.57
C ALA A 19 16.31 18.29 -11.89
N SER A 20 16.64 17.07 -12.30
CA SER A 20 15.64 16.01 -12.38
C SER A 20 15.43 15.46 -10.96
N VAL A 21 14.20 15.56 -10.47
CA VAL A 21 13.81 14.78 -9.29
C VAL A 21 13.84 13.31 -9.73
N VAL A 22 14.76 12.53 -9.16
CA VAL A 22 14.74 11.08 -9.36
C VAL A 22 13.47 10.58 -8.69
N GLU A 23 12.50 10.13 -9.48
CA GLU A 23 11.31 9.48 -8.94
C GLU A 23 11.74 8.32 -8.03
N THR A 24 11.34 8.37 -6.77
CA THR A 24 11.48 7.20 -5.91
C THR A 24 10.70 6.06 -6.54
N PRO A 25 11.29 4.86 -6.66
CA PRO A 25 10.60 3.72 -7.27
C PRO A 25 9.29 3.48 -6.53
N SER A 26 8.20 3.33 -7.30
CA SER A 26 6.88 2.99 -6.75
C SER A 26 7.00 1.75 -5.87
N ARG A 27 6.37 1.77 -4.69
CA ARG A 27 6.28 0.62 -3.78
C ARG A 27 4.83 0.31 -3.50
N ILE A 28 4.53 -0.96 -3.37
CA ILE A 28 3.19 -1.48 -3.08
C ILE A 28 3.27 -2.23 -1.75
N ALA A 29 2.80 -1.62 -0.67
CA ALA A 29 2.68 -2.32 0.60
C ALA A 29 1.45 -3.23 0.58
N VAL A 30 1.58 -4.45 1.09
CA VAL A 30 0.49 -5.43 1.10
C VAL A 30 0.27 -5.94 2.52
N PHE A 31 -0.93 -5.73 3.04
CA PHE A 31 -1.38 -6.12 4.38
C PHE A 31 -2.50 -7.14 4.31
N GLY A 32 -2.72 -7.89 5.38
CA GLY A 32 -3.81 -8.88 5.46
C GLY A 32 -3.45 -10.10 6.28
N GLY A 33 -3.97 -11.26 5.88
CA GLY A 33 -3.74 -12.54 6.55
C GLY A 33 -2.29 -13.02 6.46
N ALA A 34 -2.01 -14.13 7.13
CA ALA A 34 -0.68 -14.71 7.26
C ALA A 34 -0.07 -15.09 5.90
N LEU A 35 1.23 -14.88 5.76
CA LEU A 35 2.03 -15.34 4.63
C LEU A 35 2.65 -16.70 4.90
N SER A 36 2.86 -17.47 3.86
CA SER A 36 3.65 -18.68 3.92
C SER A 36 5.14 -18.37 3.93
N THR A 37 5.89 -19.20 4.64
CA THR A 37 7.35 -19.16 4.59
C THR A 37 7.87 -19.66 3.24
N PRO A 38 9.08 -19.26 2.80
CA PRO A 38 9.69 -19.78 1.58
C PRO A 38 9.77 -21.31 1.53
N SER A 39 9.99 -21.95 2.67
CA SER A 39 10.04 -23.41 2.77
C SER A 39 8.68 -24.08 2.54
N GLU A 40 7.59 -23.49 3.06
CA GLU A 40 6.23 -23.97 2.81
C GLU A 40 5.83 -23.82 1.36
N VAL A 41 6.20 -22.69 0.72
CA VAL A 41 5.97 -22.48 -0.71
C VAL A 41 6.74 -23.49 -1.55
N ALA A 42 8.02 -23.71 -1.24
CA ALA A 42 8.86 -24.68 -1.94
C ALA A 42 8.36 -26.14 -1.80
N ALA A 43 7.72 -26.46 -0.68
CA ALA A 43 7.09 -27.76 -0.44
C ALA A 43 5.71 -27.91 -1.15
N GLY A 44 5.24 -26.91 -1.89
CA GLY A 44 3.94 -26.94 -2.56
C GLY A 44 2.74 -26.81 -1.62
N GLY A 45 2.94 -26.25 -0.43
CA GLY A 45 1.86 -26.01 0.52
C GLY A 45 0.81 -25.04 -0.01
N ALA A 46 -0.46 -25.23 0.36
CA ALA A 46 -1.56 -24.33 0.02
C ALA A 46 -1.34 -22.91 0.58
N PRO A 47 -1.88 -21.87 -0.06
CA PRO A 47 -1.84 -20.51 0.50
C PRO A 47 -2.55 -20.44 1.85
N LYS A 48 -1.99 -19.66 2.78
CA LYS A 48 -2.55 -19.47 4.13
C LYS A 48 -3.67 -18.42 4.19
N SER A 49 -3.71 -17.54 3.20
CA SER A 49 -4.64 -16.42 3.12
C SER A 49 -4.80 -15.98 1.66
N ARG A 50 -5.79 -15.15 1.38
CA ARG A 50 -5.94 -14.54 0.04
C ARG A 50 -4.79 -13.58 -0.28
N ARG A 51 -4.28 -12.89 0.73
CA ARG A 51 -3.03 -12.11 0.63
C ARG A 51 -1.86 -12.99 0.18
N ASP A 52 -1.69 -14.15 0.80
CA ASP A 52 -0.62 -15.11 0.46
C ASP A 52 -0.78 -15.63 -0.97
N ALA A 53 -2.01 -15.99 -1.37
CA ALA A 53 -2.32 -16.42 -2.74
C ALA A 53 -1.98 -15.31 -3.75
N PHE A 54 -2.38 -14.05 -3.47
CA PHE A 54 -2.05 -12.89 -4.31
C PHE A 54 -0.55 -12.70 -4.47
N VAL A 55 0.20 -12.69 -3.36
CA VAL A 55 1.66 -12.47 -3.37
C VAL A 55 2.37 -13.56 -4.17
N ARG A 56 1.99 -14.83 -3.98
CA ARG A 56 2.57 -15.96 -4.71
C ARG A 56 2.28 -15.89 -6.21
N TRP A 57 1.02 -15.59 -6.56
CA TRP A 57 0.61 -15.48 -7.95
C TRP A 57 1.37 -14.34 -8.67
N ILE A 58 1.47 -13.17 -8.03
CA ILE A 58 2.25 -12.03 -8.54
C ILE A 58 3.72 -12.41 -8.71
N ALA A 59 4.31 -13.11 -7.75
CA ALA A 59 5.70 -13.54 -7.83
C ALA A 59 5.97 -14.48 -9.03
N SER A 60 4.99 -15.30 -9.37
CA SER A 60 5.10 -16.27 -10.47
C SER A 60 4.77 -15.68 -11.84
N ASN A 61 3.84 -14.71 -11.92
CA ASN A 61 3.26 -14.26 -13.18
C ASN A 61 3.63 -12.81 -13.57
N HIS A 62 3.97 -11.94 -12.59
CA HIS A 62 4.20 -10.51 -12.82
C HIS A 62 5.49 -10.01 -12.16
N SER A 63 6.64 -10.37 -12.72
CA SER A 63 7.95 -10.03 -12.15
C SER A 63 8.18 -8.52 -11.96
N ALA A 64 7.58 -7.67 -12.79
CA ALA A 64 7.68 -6.21 -12.67
C ALA A 64 6.95 -5.70 -11.41
N ILE A 65 5.73 -6.17 -11.16
CA ILE A 65 4.93 -5.82 -9.97
C ILE A 65 5.53 -6.47 -8.72
N SER A 66 5.99 -7.74 -8.82
CA SER A 66 6.61 -8.46 -7.72
C SER A 66 7.77 -7.67 -7.07
N ARG A 67 8.61 -7.02 -7.89
CA ARG A 67 9.72 -6.18 -7.41
C ARG A 67 9.29 -4.91 -6.68
N LEU A 68 8.05 -4.49 -6.86
CA LEU A 68 7.48 -3.32 -6.19
C LEU A 68 6.84 -3.68 -4.85
N LEU A 69 6.54 -4.97 -4.62
CA LEU A 69 5.89 -5.41 -3.39
C LEU A 69 6.78 -5.13 -2.17
N LEU A 70 6.17 -4.61 -1.14
CA LEU A 70 6.71 -4.42 0.19
C LEU A 70 5.83 -5.20 1.14
N LEU A 71 6.41 -6.23 1.75
CA LEU A 71 5.77 -7.05 2.75
C LEU A 71 6.38 -6.66 4.10
N PRO A 72 5.64 -5.98 4.98
CA PRO A 72 6.20 -5.44 6.22
C PRO A 72 6.92 -6.49 7.05
N GLU A 73 6.40 -7.71 7.12
CA GLU A 73 6.99 -8.82 7.88
C GLU A 73 8.34 -9.33 7.33
N SER A 74 8.75 -8.89 6.14
CA SER A 74 10.05 -9.25 5.55
C SER A 74 11.21 -8.44 6.15
N TYR A 75 10.90 -7.46 6.99
CA TYR A 75 11.89 -6.61 7.66
C TYR A 75 11.93 -6.97 9.13
N ASP A 76 13.00 -7.63 9.58
CA ASP A 76 13.16 -8.12 10.96
C ASP A 76 13.07 -6.99 12.01
N ASP A 77 13.50 -5.78 11.62
CA ASP A 77 13.49 -4.59 12.50
C ASP A 77 12.12 -3.88 12.58
N TRP A 78 11.16 -4.28 11.79
CA TRP A 78 9.82 -3.68 11.75
C TRP A 78 9.08 -3.79 13.10
N ASN A 79 9.22 -4.93 13.79
CA ASN A 79 8.64 -5.17 15.11
C ASN A 79 9.51 -4.68 16.28
N ASP A 80 10.70 -4.15 15.99
CA ASP A 80 11.56 -3.64 17.04
C ASP A 80 11.08 -2.23 17.41
N PHE A 81 10.27 -2.13 18.47
CA PHE A 81 9.78 -0.87 19.06
C PHE A 81 10.89 0.13 19.41
N SER A 82 12.16 -0.26 19.24
CA SER A 82 13.29 0.64 19.40
C SER A 82 13.40 1.67 18.28
N THR A 83 12.92 1.37 17.08
CA THR A 83 12.99 2.28 15.91
C THR A 83 11.75 3.17 15.83
N TYR A 84 10.57 2.62 16.10
CA TYR A 84 9.32 3.36 16.11
C TYR A 84 8.66 3.30 17.49
N SER A 85 8.79 4.38 18.25
CA SER A 85 8.12 4.53 19.55
C SER A 85 6.59 4.67 19.43
N ASP A 86 6.10 4.83 18.20
CA ASP A 86 4.69 5.07 17.90
C ASP A 86 4.34 4.46 16.53
N LEU A 87 3.36 3.58 16.52
CA LEU A 87 2.83 2.97 15.30
C LEU A 87 2.32 4.02 14.30
N LEU A 88 1.78 5.14 14.79
CA LEU A 88 1.30 6.24 13.95
C LEU A 88 2.42 6.88 13.11
N ARG A 89 3.63 7.01 13.65
CA ARG A 89 4.78 7.53 12.89
C ARG A 89 5.22 6.58 11.79
N PHE A 90 5.19 5.29 12.08
CA PHE A 90 5.46 4.28 11.05
C PHE A 90 4.44 4.39 9.90
N GLU A 91 3.17 4.58 10.22
CA GLU A 91 2.09 4.70 9.24
C GLU A 91 2.26 5.97 8.38
N GLU A 92 2.68 7.08 8.96
CA GLU A 92 3.02 8.29 8.20
C GLU A 92 4.21 8.05 7.26
N ASP A 93 5.30 7.45 7.75
CA ASP A 93 6.49 7.15 6.95
C ASP A 93 6.18 6.16 5.83
N LEU A 94 5.30 5.17 6.08
CA LEU A 94 4.80 4.25 5.06
C LEU A 94 4.12 5.00 3.90
N GLY A 95 3.31 6.02 4.21
CA GLY A 95 2.66 6.87 3.21
C GLY A 95 3.64 7.59 2.29
N TYR A 96 4.83 7.92 2.77
CA TYR A 96 5.86 8.56 1.95
C TYR A 96 6.65 7.58 1.07
N VAL A 97 6.87 6.35 1.54
CA VAL A 97 7.67 5.36 0.82
C VAL A 97 6.85 4.47 -0.11
N THR A 98 5.52 4.43 0.05
CA THR A 98 4.63 3.63 -0.79
C THR A 98 3.86 4.48 -1.80
N SER A 99 3.49 3.88 -2.91
CA SER A 99 2.58 4.46 -3.90
C SER A 99 1.18 3.89 -3.78
N VAL A 100 1.09 2.63 -3.37
CA VAL A 100 -0.18 1.90 -3.14
C VAL A 100 -0.06 1.10 -1.86
N VAL A 101 -1.15 1.07 -1.10
CA VAL A 101 -1.32 0.21 0.07
C VAL A 101 -2.51 -0.70 -0.18
N VAL A 102 -2.26 -2.00 -0.29
CA VAL A 102 -3.30 -3.03 -0.47
C VAL A 102 -3.60 -3.67 0.88
N ILE A 103 -4.86 -3.71 1.26
CA ILE A 103 -5.30 -4.36 2.50
C ILE A 103 -6.33 -5.43 2.19
N PHE A 104 -6.00 -6.69 2.46
CA PHE A 104 -6.94 -7.80 2.42
C PHE A 104 -7.69 -7.86 3.76
N LEU A 105 -8.99 -7.52 3.76
CA LEU A 105 -9.82 -7.50 4.96
C LEU A 105 -10.29 -8.92 5.34
N GLU A 106 -9.36 -9.77 5.73
CA GLU A 106 -9.59 -11.19 6.04
C GLU A 106 -9.15 -11.60 7.46
N ALA A 107 -8.54 -10.69 8.22
CA ALA A 107 -8.04 -10.94 9.57
C ALA A 107 -8.35 -9.76 10.50
N PRO A 108 -8.47 -9.98 11.83
CA PRO A 108 -8.70 -8.89 12.78
C PRO A 108 -7.63 -7.79 12.72
N GLY A 109 -6.36 -8.14 12.47
CA GLY A 109 -5.27 -7.18 12.30
C GLY A 109 -5.49 -6.24 11.13
N SER A 110 -5.92 -6.77 9.97
CA SER A 110 -6.16 -5.94 8.78
C SER A 110 -7.34 -4.97 8.95
N ILE A 111 -8.28 -5.28 9.83
CA ILE A 111 -9.37 -4.35 10.20
C ILE A 111 -8.81 -3.20 11.04
N ALA A 112 -7.90 -3.48 11.97
CA ALA A 112 -7.24 -2.47 12.78
C ALA A 112 -6.34 -1.56 11.91
N GLU A 113 -5.57 -2.14 10.97
CA GLU A 113 -4.76 -1.43 9.98
C GLU A 113 -5.63 -0.50 9.12
N LEU A 114 -6.78 -0.97 8.61
CA LEU A 114 -7.72 -0.12 7.89
C LEU A 114 -8.19 1.06 8.76
N GLY A 115 -8.53 0.81 10.03
CA GLY A 115 -8.96 1.86 10.96
C GLY A 115 -7.90 2.95 11.12
N ALA A 116 -6.64 2.57 11.26
CA ALA A 116 -5.52 3.48 11.39
C ALA A 116 -5.24 4.22 10.07
N PHE A 117 -5.05 3.51 8.97
CA PHE A 117 -4.68 4.09 7.67
C PHE A 117 -5.77 5.02 7.10
N SER A 118 -7.04 4.75 7.38
CA SER A 118 -8.14 5.61 6.92
C SER A 118 -8.13 7.01 7.54
N GLN A 119 -7.46 7.20 8.66
CA GLN A 119 -7.32 8.50 9.32
C GLN A 119 -6.17 9.34 8.73
N ILE A 120 -5.26 8.74 7.98
CA ILE A 120 -4.10 9.40 7.40
C ILE A 120 -4.43 9.79 5.96
N ALA A 121 -4.59 11.09 5.70
CA ALA A 121 -5.07 11.61 4.42
C ALA A 121 -4.19 11.18 3.22
N THR A 122 -2.88 11.06 3.40
CA THR A 122 -1.95 10.60 2.37
C THR A 122 -2.15 9.13 2.05
N LEU A 123 -2.25 8.27 3.07
CA LEU A 123 -2.49 6.82 2.91
C LEU A 123 -3.88 6.53 2.34
N ASN A 124 -4.89 7.28 2.77
CA ASN A 124 -6.25 7.14 2.27
C ASN A 124 -6.31 7.23 0.73
N GLN A 125 -5.52 8.10 0.13
CA GLN A 125 -5.45 8.25 -1.33
C GLN A 125 -4.71 7.10 -2.04
N GLN A 126 -3.97 6.28 -1.31
CA GLN A 126 -3.16 5.18 -1.83
C GLN A 126 -3.81 3.81 -1.58
N LEU A 127 -4.91 3.75 -0.82
CA LEU A 127 -5.54 2.50 -0.41
C LEU A 127 -6.21 1.77 -1.58
N VAL A 128 -6.03 0.46 -1.58
CA VAL A 128 -6.82 -0.54 -2.31
C VAL A 128 -7.29 -1.57 -1.28
N LEU A 129 -8.59 -1.62 -1.03
CA LEU A 129 -9.18 -2.55 -0.09
C LEU A 129 -9.73 -3.76 -0.81
N VAL A 130 -9.32 -4.95 -0.43
CA VAL A 130 -9.86 -6.20 -0.93
C VAL A 130 -10.87 -6.74 0.08
N VAL A 131 -12.13 -6.82 -0.32
CA VAL A 131 -13.26 -7.17 0.53
C VAL A 131 -14.04 -8.31 -0.09
N LEU A 132 -14.46 -9.27 0.72
CA LEU A 132 -15.34 -10.35 0.24
C LEU A 132 -16.75 -9.82 -0.03
N ASP A 133 -17.37 -10.30 -1.09
CA ASP A 133 -18.74 -9.94 -1.48
C ASP A 133 -19.76 -10.23 -0.36
N THR A 134 -19.55 -11.29 0.42
CA THR A 134 -20.36 -11.63 1.59
C THR A 134 -20.28 -10.61 2.72
N HIS A 135 -19.23 -9.79 2.78
CA HIS A 135 -19.02 -8.77 3.82
C HIS A 135 -19.39 -7.36 3.34
N HIS A 136 -19.33 -7.10 2.03
CA HIS A 136 -19.54 -5.76 1.46
C HIS A 136 -20.97 -5.21 1.67
N PRO A 137 -22.05 -5.97 1.44
CA PRO A 137 -23.41 -5.43 1.56
C PRO A 137 -23.96 -5.37 2.99
N LYS A 138 -23.23 -5.93 3.98
CA LYS A 138 -23.73 -5.98 5.38
C LYS A 138 -23.58 -4.63 6.04
N LYS A 139 -24.61 -4.19 6.77
CA LYS A 139 -24.59 -3.05 7.69
C LYS A 139 -23.67 -3.40 8.87
N SER A 140 -22.37 -3.37 8.67
CA SER A 140 -21.35 -3.57 9.70
C SER A 140 -20.66 -2.24 10.01
N PHE A 141 -19.94 -2.16 11.11
CA PHE A 141 -19.12 -1.00 11.45
C PHE A 141 -18.14 -0.66 10.32
N ILE A 142 -17.56 -1.66 9.66
CA ILE A 142 -16.61 -1.48 8.56
C ILE A 142 -17.31 -0.88 7.34
N SER A 143 -18.48 -1.39 6.95
CA SER A 143 -19.21 -0.91 5.76
C SER A 143 -19.90 0.44 5.98
N LEU A 144 -20.26 0.78 7.21
CA LEU A 144 -20.91 2.06 7.54
C LEU A 144 -19.91 3.15 7.97
N GLY A 145 -18.73 2.76 8.39
CA GLY A 145 -17.64 3.64 8.83
C GLY A 145 -16.56 3.81 7.75
N PRO A 146 -15.37 3.22 7.94
CA PRO A 146 -14.21 3.47 7.09
C PRO A 146 -14.45 3.21 5.59
N LEU A 147 -15.11 2.09 5.22
CA LEU A 147 -15.41 1.79 3.81
C LEU A 147 -16.27 2.87 3.16
N ARG A 148 -17.35 3.28 3.82
CA ARG A 148 -18.25 4.30 3.28
C ARG A 148 -17.57 5.67 3.16
N GLN A 149 -16.72 6.02 4.11
CA GLN A 149 -15.94 7.25 4.03
C GLN A 149 -14.99 7.22 2.82
N LEU A 150 -14.30 6.09 2.61
CA LEU A 150 -13.38 5.91 1.50
C LEU A 150 -14.11 5.90 0.15
N GLU A 151 -15.24 5.23 0.03
CA GLU A 151 -16.09 5.23 -1.17
C GLU A 151 -16.66 6.62 -1.47
N GLY A 152 -17.13 7.34 -0.44
CA GLY A 152 -17.73 8.67 -0.58
C GLY A 152 -16.75 9.74 -1.02
N GLU A 153 -15.47 9.61 -0.70
CA GLU A 153 -14.43 10.53 -1.12
C GLU A 153 -13.89 10.25 -2.53
N GLY A 154 -14.25 9.13 -3.15
CA GLY A 154 -13.78 8.72 -4.48
C GLY A 154 -12.26 8.54 -4.58
N ARG A 155 -11.58 8.39 -3.45
CA ARG A 155 -10.12 8.43 -3.34
C ARG A 155 -9.48 7.07 -3.13
N SER A 156 -10.24 6.09 -2.73
CA SER A 156 -9.77 4.73 -2.52
C SER A 156 -10.47 3.75 -3.45
N SER A 157 -9.76 2.70 -3.82
CA SER A 157 -10.34 1.60 -4.57
C SER A 157 -10.83 0.54 -3.58
N VAL A 158 -12.08 0.15 -3.71
CA VAL A 158 -12.65 -1.00 -3.01
C VAL A 158 -12.82 -2.11 -4.05
N CYS A 159 -12.01 -3.14 -3.95
CA CYS A 159 -12.04 -4.32 -4.81
C CYS A 159 -12.87 -5.39 -4.11
N VAL A 160 -14.06 -5.65 -4.62
CA VAL A 160 -14.95 -6.71 -4.10
C VAL A 160 -14.64 -8.00 -4.83
N VAL A 161 -14.29 -9.03 -4.09
CA VAL A 161 -13.97 -10.36 -4.64
C VAL A 161 -14.95 -11.41 -4.11
N PRO A 162 -15.25 -12.46 -4.89
CA PRO A 162 -16.11 -13.55 -4.45
C PRO A 162 -15.56 -14.25 -3.21
N ASP A 163 -16.45 -14.62 -2.29
CA ASP A 163 -16.11 -15.43 -1.11
C ASP A 163 -15.96 -16.89 -1.50
N ARG A 164 -14.80 -17.22 -2.06
CA ARG A 164 -14.40 -18.57 -2.45
C ARG A 164 -13.37 -19.13 -1.48
N ALA A 165 -13.12 -20.43 -1.58
CA ALA A 165 -11.99 -21.07 -0.90
C ALA A 165 -10.67 -20.38 -1.29
N ILE A 166 -9.73 -20.30 -0.36
CA ILE A 166 -8.44 -19.59 -0.57
C ILE A 166 -7.68 -20.17 -1.76
N GLU A 167 -7.77 -21.49 -1.97
CA GLU A 167 -7.12 -22.21 -3.07
C GLU A 167 -7.66 -21.82 -4.46
N GLN A 168 -8.87 -21.27 -4.52
CA GLN A 168 -9.52 -20.80 -5.74
C GLN A 168 -9.31 -19.30 -5.98
N PHE A 169 -8.67 -18.60 -5.06
CA PHE A 169 -8.50 -17.16 -5.14
C PHE A 169 -7.65 -16.72 -6.34
N GLU A 170 -6.84 -17.62 -6.91
CA GLU A 170 -6.08 -17.34 -8.14
C GLU A 170 -6.96 -16.86 -9.30
N GLU A 171 -8.23 -17.29 -9.34
CA GLU A 171 -9.21 -16.84 -10.36
C GLU A 171 -9.57 -15.37 -10.22
N ASP A 172 -9.43 -14.80 -9.03
CA ASP A 172 -9.84 -13.43 -8.71
C ASP A 172 -8.64 -12.45 -8.58
N VAL A 173 -7.41 -12.96 -8.69
CA VAL A 173 -6.18 -12.14 -8.54
C VAL A 173 -6.12 -11.00 -9.56
N GLU A 174 -6.56 -11.26 -10.80
CA GLU A 174 -6.58 -10.23 -11.86
C GLU A 174 -7.46 -9.03 -11.50
N LEU A 175 -8.54 -9.23 -10.74
CA LEU A 175 -9.40 -8.13 -10.26
C LEU A 175 -8.62 -7.23 -9.30
N VAL A 176 -7.88 -7.84 -8.38
CA VAL A 176 -7.06 -7.10 -7.42
C VAL A 176 -5.91 -6.39 -8.14
N LEU A 177 -5.25 -7.08 -9.07
CA LEU A 177 -4.15 -6.52 -9.86
C LEU A 177 -4.61 -5.30 -10.65
N ALA A 178 -5.76 -5.37 -11.33
CA ALA A 178 -6.33 -4.25 -12.08
C ALA A 178 -6.57 -3.02 -11.17
N ALA A 179 -7.11 -3.22 -9.96
CA ALA A 179 -7.31 -2.14 -9.00
C ALA A 179 -5.98 -1.52 -8.52
N VAL A 180 -4.96 -2.35 -8.32
CA VAL A 180 -3.60 -1.90 -7.96
C VAL A 180 -2.98 -1.08 -9.09
N GLU A 181 -3.06 -1.53 -10.33
CA GLU A 181 -2.50 -0.83 -11.51
C GLU A 181 -3.21 0.50 -11.75
N GLU A 182 -4.53 0.53 -11.63
CA GLU A 182 -5.31 1.77 -11.71
C GLU A 182 -4.84 2.78 -10.65
N ARG A 183 -4.67 2.32 -9.41
CA ARG A 183 -4.19 3.18 -8.32
C ARG A 183 -2.76 3.65 -8.54
N LEU A 184 -1.86 2.80 -8.99
CA LEU A 184 -0.48 3.16 -9.36
C LEU A 184 -0.46 4.25 -10.44
N SER A 185 -1.29 4.12 -11.46
CA SER A 185 -1.40 5.11 -12.54
C SER A 185 -1.92 6.45 -12.04
N ALA A 186 -2.92 6.44 -11.15
CA ALA A 186 -3.49 7.64 -10.56
C ALA A 186 -2.49 8.39 -9.66
N VAL A 187 -1.64 7.67 -8.93
CA VAL A 187 -0.60 8.26 -8.06
C VAL A 187 0.53 8.84 -8.90
N ARG A 188 0.99 8.14 -9.94
CA ARG A 188 2.04 8.62 -10.85
C ARG A 188 1.65 9.93 -11.52
N SER A 189 0.42 10.05 -11.98
CA SER A 189 -0.08 11.28 -12.62
C SER A 189 -0.09 12.49 -11.69
N ARG A 190 -0.19 12.29 -10.37
CA ARG A 190 -0.17 13.36 -9.35
C ARG A 190 1.22 13.74 -8.87
N ARG A 191 2.22 12.85 -9.05
CA ARG A 191 3.61 13.07 -8.63
C ARG A 191 4.45 13.83 -9.64
N THR A 192 3.86 14.41 -10.68
CA THR A 192 4.53 15.40 -11.50
C THR A 192 4.72 16.65 -10.64
N LEU A 193 5.84 16.69 -9.93
CA LEU A 193 6.23 17.84 -9.11
C LEU A 193 6.53 18.99 -10.04
N ASP A 194 5.75 20.05 -9.96
CA ASP A 194 6.16 21.34 -10.52
C ASP A 194 7.13 21.98 -9.51
N PRO A 195 8.44 22.07 -9.81
CA PRO A 195 9.42 22.68 -8.92
C PRO A 195 9.16 24.15 -8.67
N LEU A 196 8.27 24.79 -9.43
CA LEU A 196 7.85 26.19 -9.27
C LEU A 196 6.57 26.35 -8.43
N ASP A 197 5.89 25.25 -8.10
CA ASP A 197 4.70 25.33 -7.24
C ASP A 197 5.12 25.46 -5.77
N ARG A 198 4.91 26.68 -5.22
CA ARG A 198 5.20 27.02 -3.81
C ARG A 198 4.46 26.16 -2.78
N LYS A 199 3.49 25.35 -3.18
CA LYS A 199 2.81 24.39 -2.29
C LYS A 199 3.66 23.15 -1.97
N HIS A 200 4.77 22.97 -2.67
CA HIS A 200 5.70 21.87 -2.48
C HIS A 200 7.02 22.30 -1.83
N GLN A 201 7.11 23.54 -1.34
CA GLN A 201 8.18 24.07 -0.50
C GLN A 201 7.73 24.09 0.97
#